data_03d3150fde6acdecf9d6a56db99716be
#
_entry.id   03d3150fde6acdecf9d6a56db99716be
#
_cell.length_a   1.000
_cell.length_b   1.000
_cell.length_c   1.000
_cell.angle_alpha   90.00
_cell.angle_beta   90.00
_cell.angle_gamma   90.00
#
_symmetry.space_group_name_H-M   'P 1'
#
loop_
_entity.id
_entity.type
_entity.pdbx_description
1 polymer ?
#
loop_
_entity_poly.entity_id
_entity_poly.type
_entity_poly.pdbx_seq_one_letter_code
_entity_poly.pdbx_strand_id
1 'polypeptide(L)'
;MKSKQIACIAMAGLMAASLAGCGGSDSDNKDTTEATKAATEATGNDSADDTTADAEGIKSYADIQLGTDFTDLSAEIKFYNNRTDMDSDDYGGKNWKQYLEDFNKEYPNIKVEIITDTNYAEDALTHLQSGNYETVMCIPAVDMADLSTYFMSFGDYDTMSSLVNYSNRWLYQGQVYGVPLTATTQGIVYNKKVFADAGVTDVPKTPEEFIAALKAIKEKDPDCIPLYTNYAAGWTMGAWDDYISITATGDATYKNQKLAHTKDPFKNYGDDTHAYAVYKILYDAVSQGLTEDDYSTTDWESCKGMINNGEIGCMVLGSWSYPQMEAGGPNADDIGYIPFPISVNGKQYASSGADYCYGINVNASDDEKQAALVFVKWMTEKSGYAYNEDSLALVPGSDSKISFDGVDFVADESALEGEEDYLNQLNSESELNVSNGGNDKIQAIIEHAANGDMSFDDIMAEWNQKWSDAQESL
;
A
#
# COMPACT_ATOMS: atom_id res chain seq x y z
N MET A 1 4.92 -16.97 50.93
CA MET A 1 3.54 -17.27 51.39
C MET A 1 2.53 -16.84 50.34
N LYS A 2 1.74 -17.80 49.88
CA LYS A 2 0.53 -17.71 49.05
C LYS A 2 0.72 -17.33 47.56
N SER A 3 0.85 -18.37 46.78
CA SER A 3 0.48 -18.52 45.37
C SER A 3 -0.97 -18.10 45.08
N LYS A 4 -1.18 -17.46 43.93
CA LYS A 4 -2.47 -17.50 43.23
C LYS A 4 -2.23 -17.92 41.78
N GLN A 5 -2.57 -19.15 41.52
CA GLN A 5 -2.82 -19.70 40.17
C GLN A 5 -4.09 -19.04 39.62
N ILE A 6 -4.04 -18.61 38.38
CA ILE A 6 -5.23 -18.29 37.59
C ILE A 6 -5.25 -19.27 36.42
N ALA A 7 -6.37 -19.95 36.33
CA ALA A 7 -6.64 -21.02 35.41
C ALA A 7 -6.99 -20.52 34.01
N CYS A 8 -6.39 -21.15 33.01
CA CYS A 8 -6.84 -21.06 31.60
C CYS A 8 -8.14 -21.85 31.45
N ILE A 9 -9.18 -21.23 30.92
CA ILE A 9 -10.39 -21.93 30.47
C ILE A 9 -10.33 -21.99 28.94
N ALA A 10 -10.10 -23.20 28.45
CA ALA A 10 -10.30 -23.54 27.04
C ALA A 10 -11.81 -23.78 26.82
N MET A 11 -12.40 -23.08 25.86
CA MET A 11 -13.72 -23.38 25.32
C MET A 11 -13.57 -24.04 23.95
N ALA A 12 -13.71 -25.37 23.95
CA ALA A 12 -13.96 -26.15 22.75
C ALA A 12 -15.48 -26.17 22.49
N GLY A 13 -15.94 -25.59 21.38
CA GLY A 13 -17.32 -25.67 20.93
C GLY A 13 -17.52 -26.82 19.95
N LEU A 14 -18.32 -27.79 20.33
CA LEU A 14 -18.81 -28.92 19.52
C LEU A 14 -19.82 -28.40 18.48
N MET A 15 -19.59 -28.69 17.18
CA MET A 15 -20.66 -28.78 16.20
C MET A 15 -21.19 -30.20 16.13
N ALA A 16 -22.44 -30.38 16.48
CA ALA A 16 -23.18 -31.62 16.29
C ALA A 16 -24.04 -31.52 15.02
N ALA A 17 -23.80 -32.49 14.12
CA ALA A 17 -24.61 -32.74 12.94
C ALA A 17 -25.98 -33.33 13.35
N SER A 18 -27.05 -32.90 12.68
CA SER A 18 -28.33 -33.62 12.67
C SER A 18 -28.73 -33.95 11.24
N LEU A 19 -28.53 -35.24 10.92
CA LEU A 19 -29.17 -35.97 9.81
C LEU A 19 -30.42 -36.67 10.35
N ALA A 20 -31.55 -36.52 9.68
CA ALA A 20 -32.64 -37.49 9.54
C ALA A 20 -33.81 -36.77 8.84
N GLY A 21 -34.49 -37.31 7.86
CA GLY A 21 -34.53 -38.58 7.19
C GLY A 21 -35.89 -38.76 6.54
N CYS A 22 -35.93 -39.57 5.48
CA CYS A 22 -37.04 -40.35 4.94
C CYS A 22 -38.23 -39.64 4.33
N GLY A 23 -38.64 -40.00 3.20
CA GLY A 23 -39.00 -41.12 2.40
C GLY A 23 -39.77 -40.62 1.18
N GLY A 24 -39.70 -41.16 0.03
CA GLY A 24 -40.03 -42.46 -0.47
C GLY A 24 -41.13 -42.36 -1.50
N SER A 25 -40.83 -42.83 -2.66
CA SER A 25 -41.51 -43.73 -3.58
C SER A 25 -41.75 -43.22 -5.04
N ASP A 26 -41.07 -43.96 -5.90
CA ASP A 26 -41.45 -44.59 -7.16
C ASP A 26 -42.46 -43.92 -8.12
N SER A 27 -42.07 -43.76 -9.36
CA SER A 27 -42.40 -44.69 -10.46
C SER A 27 -41.94 -44.12 -11.84
N ASP A 28 -41.23 -45.01 -12.53
CA ASP A 28 -41.14 -45.28 -13.96
C ASP A 28 -41.87 -44.36 -14.97
N ASN A 29 -41.23 -43.92 -16.04
CA ASN A 29 -41.28 -44.57 -17.34
C ASN A 29 -40.38 -43.91 -18.41
N LYS A 30 -39.79 -44.78 -19.20
CA LYS A 30 -39.13 -44.63 -20.49
C LYS A 30 -39.86 -43.77 -21.53
N ASP A 31 -39.19 -43.13 -22.44
CA ASP A 31 -38.72 -43.64 -23.75
C ASP A 31 -38.19 -42.51 -24.67
N THR A 32 -36.98 -42.78 -25.21
CA THR A 32 -36.50 -42.59 -26.60
C THR A 32 -37.16 -41.55 -27.54
N THR A 33 -36.38 -40.73 -28.23
CA THR A 33 -35.87 -40.91 -29.60
C THR A 33 -35.14 -39.67 -30.13
N GLU A 34 -33.91 -39.93 -30.61
CA GLU A 34 -33.18 -39.54 -31.80
C GLU A 34 -33.55 -38.26 -32.60
N ALA A 35 -32.44 -37.50 -32.77
CA ALA A 35 -31.84 -36.97 -34.00
C ALA A 35 -32.63 -36.08 -34.97
N THR A 36 -32.06 -34.94 -35.31
CA THR A 36 -31.53 -34.72 -36.67
C THR A 36 -30.65 -33.47 -36.77
N LYS A 37 -29.53 -33.63 -37.49
CA LYS A 37 -28.61 -32.59 -37.95
C LYS A 37 -29.28 -31.67 -38.97
N ALA A 38 -28.97 -30.38 -38.95
CA ALA A 38 -28.79 -29.59 -40.15
C ALA A 38 -27.80 -28.49 -39.92
N ALA A 39 -26.69 -28.54 -40.63
CA ALA A 39 -25.73 -27.45 -40.78
C ALA A 39 -26.29 -26.40 -41.73
N THR A 40 -26.09 -25.12 -41.40
CA THR A 40 -26.05 -24.10 -42.45
C THR A 40 -25.03 -23.03 -42.01
N GLU A 41 -23.98 -22.91 -42.79
CA GLU A 41 -23.02 -21.83 -42.74
C GLU A 41 -23.72 -20.50 -43.06
N ALA A 42 -23.44 -19.47 -42.25
CA ALA A 42 -23.57 -18.09 -42.67
C ALA A 42 -22.46 -17.27 -41.99
N THR A 43 -21.53 -16.83 -42.80
CA THR A 43 -20.55 -15.82 -42.54
C THR A 43 -21.25 -14.50 -42.13
N GLY A 44 -20.99 -14.02 -40.95
CA GLY A 44 -21.39 -12.72 -40.49
C GLY A 44 -20.30 -12.17 -39.58
N ASN A 45 -19.57 -11.22 -40.09
CA ASN A 45 -18.60 -10.43 -39.41
C ASN A 45 -19.38 -9.46 -38.48
N ASP A 46 -19.48 -9.77 -37.22
CA ASP A 46 -19.96 -8.80 -36.22
C ASP A 46 -18.84 -8.52 -35.23
N SER A 47 -18.35 -7.31 -35.34
CA SER A 47 -17.56 -6.65 -34.30
C SER A 47 -18.38 -6.71 -33.02
N ALA A 48 -17.86 -7.34 -31.99
CA ALA A 48 -18.39 -7.21 -30.67
C ALA A 48 -18.15 -5.73 -30.23
N ASP A 49 -19.22 -4.98 -30.33
CA ASP A 49 -19.36 -3.67 -29.67
C ASP A 49 -19.54 -4.00 -28.19
N ASP A 50 -18.42 -3.94 -27.45
CA ASP A 50 -18.40 -4.08 -26.00
C ASP A 50 -18.90 -2.76 -25.40
N THR A 51 -20.21 -2.59 -25.40
CA THR A 51 -20.88 -1.50 -24.72
C THR A 51 -20.76 -1.77 -23.22
N THR A 52 -19.72 -1.18 -22.59
CA THR A 52 -19.77 -0.85 -21.16
C THR A 52 -21.14 -0.25 -20.88
N ALA A 53 -21.87 -0.83 -19.94
CA ALA A 53 -23.16 -0.31 -19.50
C ALA A 53 -22.89 1.02 -18.77
N ASP A 54 -22.85 2.12 -19.52
CA ASP A 54 -23.10 3.45 -19.00
C ASP A 54 -24.50 3.42 -18.41
N ALA A 55 -24.62 3.58 -17.08
CA ALA A 55 -25.90 3.85 -16.47
C ALA A 55 -26.45 5.10 -17.17
N GLU A 56 -27.60 4.96 -17.89
CA GLU A 56 -28.19 6.08 -18.62
C GLU A 56 -28.41 7.26 -17.68
N GLY A 57 -27.50 8.27 -17.73
CA GLY A 57 -27.64 9.51 -16.96
C GLY A 57 -26.39 9.96 -16.19
N ILE A 58 -25.42 9.11 -15.89
CA ILE A 58 -24.19 9.50 -15.16
C ILE A 58 -23.09 9.93 -16.16
N LYS A 59 -22.58 11.15 -15.99
CA LYS A 59 -21.46 11.65 -16.79
C LYS A 59 -20.15 11.04 -16.28
N SER A 60 -19.32 10.49 -17.19
CA SER A 60 -18.08 9.82 -16.82
C SER A 60 -17.07 10.74 -16.11
N TYR A 61 -16.15 10.18 -15.33
CA TYR A 61 -15.07 10.93 -14.69
C TYR A 61 -14.29 11.78 -15.73
N ALA A 62 -13.97 11.21 -16.89
CA ALA A 62 -13.22 11.88 -17.94
C ALA A 62 -13.94 13.11 -18.50
N ASP A 63 -15.25 13.04 -18.65
CA ASP A 63 -16.06 14.06 -19.32
C ASP A 63 -16.50 15.21 -18.39
N ILE A 64 -16.42 15.05 -17.07
CA ILE A 64 -16.81 16.09 -16.10
C ILE A 64 -15.88 17.31 -16.25
N GLN A 65 -16.50 18.50 -16.46
CA GLN A 65 -15.82 19.79 -16.47
C GLN A 65 -16.04 20.50 -15.12
N LEU A 66 -15.03 20.46 -14.26
CA LEU A 66 -15.09 21.06 -12.93
C LEU A 66 -15.37 22.58 -12.99
N GLY A 67 -16.30 23.04 -12.11
CA GLY A 67 -16.75 24.42 -12.03
C GLY A 67 -17.78 24.81 -13.09
N THR A 68 -18.19 23.86 -13.97
CA THR A 68 -19.22 24.08 -15.01
C THR A 68 -20.34 23.05 -14.87
N ASP A 69 -19.98 21.77 -14.85
CA ASP A 69 -20.96 20.69 -14.73
C ASP A 69 -21.39 20.53 -13.26
N PHE A 70 -22.65 20.18 -13.07
CA PHE A 70 -23.24 19.77 -11.77
C PHE A 70 -23.16 20.82 -10.64
N THR A 71 -22.97 22.10 -10.96
CA THR A 71 -22.98 23.20 -9.96
C THR A 71 -24.30 23.36 -9.23
N ASP A 72 -25.40 22.91 -9.83
CA ASP A 72 -26.73 22.92 -9.25
C ASP A 72 -27.17 21.56 -8.66
N LEU A 73 -26.33 20.51 -8.81
CA LEU A 73 -26.64 19.18 -8.26
C LEU A 73 -26.74 19.25 -6.73
N SER A 74 -27.84 18.71 -6.20
CA SER A 74 -28.05 18.62 -4.77
C SER A 74 -28.00 17.17 -4.32
N ALA A 75 -26.98 16.82 -3.54
CA ALA A 75 -26.78 15.48 -3.01
C ALA A 75 -26.08 15.54 -1.64
N GLU A 76 -26.24 14.49 -0.86
CA GLU A 76 -25.50 14.27 0.39
C GLU A 76 -24.69 12.99 0.23
N ILE A 77 -23.37 13.08 0.34
CA ILE A 77 -22.44 11.94 0.24
C ILE A 77 -21.58 11.83 1.48
N LYS A 78 -21.08 10.63 1.76
CA LYS A 78 -20.17 10.35 2.87
C LYS A 78 -18.86 9.89 2.33
N PHE A 79 -17.75 10.38 2.91
CA PHE A 79 -16.41 9.93 2.61
C PHE A 79 -15.75 9.34 3.84
N TYR A 80 -15.54 8.02 3.82
CA TYR A 80 -14.90 7.24 4.88
C TYR A 80 -13.41 7.01 4.57
N ASN A 81 -12.54 7.40 5.51
CA ASN A 81 -11.09 7.36 5.32
C ASN A 81 -10.32 7.22 6.64
N ASN A 82 -8.98 7.05 6.55
CA ASN A 82 -8.08 6.81 7.68
C ASN A 82 -7.42 8.07 8.27
N ARG A 83 -7.67 9.28 7.74
CA ARG A 83 -6.94 10.49 8.11
C ARG A 83 -7.62 11.22 9.27
N THR A 84 -7.61 10.59 10.45
CA THR A 84 -8.15 11.14 11.70
C THR A 84 -7.41 12.40 12.17
N ASP A 85 -6.14 12.53 11.82
CA ASP A 85 -5.31 13.70 12.08
C ASP A 85 -5.87 14.98 11.45
N MET A 86 -6.49 14.85 10.27
CA MET A 86 -7.07 15.98 9.52
C MET A 86 -8.43 16.45 10.03
N ASP A 87 -9.01 15.77 11.03
CA ASP A 87 -10.23 16.26 11.71
C ASP A 87 -9.94 17.41 12.67
N SER A 88 -8.67 17.56 13.08
CA SER A 88 -8.26 18.57 14.05
C SER A 88 -8.13 19.95 13.41
N ASP A 89 -8.62 20.97 14.14
CA ASP A 89 -8.32 22.37 13.81
C ASP A 89 -6.83 22.72 14.03
N ASP A 90 -6.10 21.90 14.79
CA ASP A 90 -4.66 22.05 15.07
C ASP A 90 -3.77 21.28 14.05
N TYR A 91 -4.38 20.66 13.02
CA TYR A 91 -3.62 20.01 11.95
C TYR A 91 -2.69 21.03 11.27
N GLY A 92 -1.40 20.70 11.17
CA GLY A 92 -0.39 21.62 10.65
C GLY A 92 -0.51 22.00 9.17
N GLY A 93 -1.28 21.19 8.42
CA GLY A 93 -1.62 21.42 7.02
C GLY A 93 -3.05 21.94 6.82
N LYS A 94 -3.60 21.73 5.62
CA LYS A 94 -4.99 22.05 5.30
C LYS A 94 -5.89 20.87 5.73
N ASN A 95 -6.78 21.08 6.69
CA ASN A 95 -7.65 20.05 7.25
C ASN A 95 -8.91 19.78 6.41
N TRP A 96 -9.68 18.72 6.73
CA TRP A 96 -10.89 18.33 5.99
C TRP A 96 -11.90 19.47 5.87
N LYS A 97 -12.15 20.19 6.95
CA LYS A 97 -13.09 21.31 6.97
C LYS A 97 -12.73 22.38 5.94
N GLN A 98 -11.45 22.72 5.84
CA GLN A 98 -10.95 23.73 4.89
C GLN A 98 -11.07 23.25 3.44
N TYR A 99 -10.82 21.94 3.17
CA TYR A 99 -11.06 21.36 1.84
C TYR A 99 -12.54 21.42 1.46
N LEU A 100 -13.44 21.09 2.38
CA LEU A 100 -14.88 21.14 2.12
C LEU A 100 -15.39 22.58 1.95
N GLU A 101 -14.86 23.54 2.71
CA GLU A 101 -15.16 24.96 2.51
C GLU A 101 -14.78 25.45 1.10
N ASP A 102 -13.62 24.98 0.57
CA ASP A 102 -13.20 25.32 -0.79
C ASP A 102 -14.05 24.59 -1.85
N PHE A 103 -14.33 23.31 -1.66
CA PHE A 103 -15.23 22.54 -2.52
C PHE A 103 -16.61 23.18 -2.66
N ASN A 104 -17.19 23.59 -1.53
CA ASN A 104 -18.53 24.16 -1.49
C ASN A 104 -18.63 25.60 -2.08
N LYS A 105 -17.50 26.26 -2.39
CA LYS A 105 -17.52 27.50 -3.19
C LYS A 105 -17.96 27.24 -4.63
N GLU A 106 -17.67 26.06 -5.16
CA GLU A 106 -18.00 25.65 -6.52
C GLU A 106 -19.27 24.78 -6.56
N TYR A 107 -19.47 23.94 -5.55
CA TYR A 107 -20.55 22.95 -5.46
C TYR A 107 -21.34 23.13 -4.14
N PRO A 108 -22.09 24.26 -3.98
CA PRO A 108 -22.68 24.62 -2.70
C PRO A 108 -23.79 23.67 -2.22
N ASN A 109 -24.39 22.89 -3.13
CA ASN A 109 -25.48 21.99 -2.85
C ASN A 109 -25.06 20.52 -2.68
N ILE A 110 -23.79 20.20 -2.93
CA ILE A 110 -23.21 18.88 -2.62
C ILE A 110 -22.66 18.94 -1.20
N LYS A 111 -23.28 18.20 -0.30
CA LYS A 111 -22.79 18.07 1.08
C LYS A 111 -21.97 16.81 1.21
N VAL A 112 -20.76 16.94 1.75
CA VAL A 112 -19.87 15.83 2.02
C VAL A 112 -19.68 15.71 3.52
N GLU A 113 -20.05 14.57 4.10
CA GLU A 113 -19.76 14.20 5.49
C GLU A 113 -18.45 13.39 5.48
N ILE A 114 -17.41 13.89 6.18
CA ILE A 114 -16.18 13.15 6.38
C ILE A 114 -16.34 12.23 7.58
N ILE A 115 -15.96 10.97 7.43
CA ILE A 115 -15.93 9.96 8.49
C ILE A 115 -14.50 9.40 8.52
N THR A 116 -13.86 9.45 9.68
CA THR A 116 -12.49 8.97 9.86
C THR A 116 -12.41 7.87 10.89
N ASP A 117 -11.45 6.97 10.72
CA ASP A 117 -11.27 5.83 11.60
C ASP A 117 -9.78 5.49 11.77
N THR A 118 -9.35 5.29 13.02
CA THR A 118 -7.98 4.89 13.34
C THR A 118 -7.69 3.43 13.03
N ASN A 119 -8.72 2.57 13.06
CA ASN A 119 -8.62 1.13 12.72
C ASN A 119 -9.10 0.85 11.30
N TYR A 120 -9.02 1.85 10.43
CA TYR A 120 -9.61 1.86 9.10
C TYR A 120 -9.40 0.54 8.31
N ALA A 121 -8.19 -0.03 8.34
CA ALA A 121 -7.87 -1.20 7.53
C ALA A 121 -8.74 -2.44 7.85
N GLU A 122 -9.10 -2.63 9.14
CA GLU A 122 -9.94 -3.74 9.59
C GLU A 122 -11.43 -3.41 9.48
N ASP A 123 -11.80 -2.21 9.89
CA ASP A 123 -13.21 -1.78 9.97
C ASP A 123 -13.81 -1.53 8.59
N ALA A 124 -13.05 -0.98 7.64
CA ALA A 124 -13.50 -0.74 6.27
C ALA A 124 -13.88 -2.03 5.53
N LEU A 125 -13.13 -3.11 5.73
CA LEU A 125 -13.46 -4.42 5.17
C LEU A 125 -14.77 -4.97 5.76
N THR A 126 -14.97 -4.77 7.06
CA THR A 126 -16.23 -5.14 7.75
C THR A 126 -17.42 -4.34 7.22
N HIS A 127 -17.26 -3.04 6.96
CA HIS A 127 -18.29 -2.20 6.33
C HIS A 127 -18.66 -2.73 4.95
N LEU A 128 -17.69 -3.01 4.09
CA LEU A 128 -17.94 -3.60 2.76
C LEU A 128 -18.72 -4.91 2.83
N GLN A 129 -18.26 -5.85 3.67
CA GLN A 129 -18.87 -7.17 3.80
C GLN A 129 -20.29 -7.12 4.37
N SER A 130 -20.61 -6.11 5.17
CA SER A 130 -21.97 -5.89 5.67
C SER A 130 -22.94 -5.42 4.59
N GLY A 131 -22.43 -4.92 3.46
CA GLY A 131 -23.22 -4.30 2.38
C GLY A 131 -23.76 -2.91 2.72
N ASN A 132 -23.38 -2.35 3.88
CA ASN A 132 -23.78 -1.01 4.31
C ASN A 132 -22.52 -0.17 4.52
N TYR A 133 -22.04 0.45 3.44
CA TYR A 133 -20.84 1.25 3.41
C TYR A 133 -21.10 2.60 2.72
N GLU A 134 -20.23 3.53 2.93
CA GLU A 134 -20.36 4.93 2.58
C GLU A 134 -20.35 5.15 1.05
N THR A 135 -20.80 6.31 0.60
CA THR A 135 -20.86 6.66 -0.84
C THR A 135 -19.48 6.66 -1.47
N VAL A 136 -18.49 7.21 -0.74
CA VAL A 136 -17.07 7.22 -1.10
C VAL A 136 -16.29 6.66 0.07
N MET A 137 -15.32 5.80 -0.21
CA MET A 137 -14.40 5.32 0.81
C MET A 137 -13.01 5.06 0.22
N CYS A 138 -12.01 5.00 1.08
CA CYS A 138 -10.72 4.46 0.71
C CYS A 138 -10.85 2.96 0.51
N ILE A 139 -10.50 2.44 -0.67
CA ILE A 139 -10.63 1.00 -0.95
C ILE A 139 -9.73 0.20 -0.01
N PRO A 140 -10.28 -0.67 0.86
CA PRO A 140 -9.48 -1.54 1.72
C PRO A 140 -8.89 -2.73 0.93
N ALA A 141 -8.18 -3.62 1.62
CA ALA A 141 -7.68 -4.86 1.02
C ALA A 141 -8.84 -5.78 0.63
N VAL A 142 -9.21 -5.79 -0.66
CA VAL A 142 -10.26 -6.64 -1.27
C VAL A 142 -9.67 -7.37 -2.45
N ASP A 143 -10.24 -8.54 -2.78
CA ASP A 143 -9.86 -9.28 -3.97
C ASP A 143 -10.21 -8.47 -5.23
N MET A 144 -9.31 -8.45 -6.21
CA MET A 144 -9.51 -7.73 -7.47
C MET A 144 -10.80 -8.16 -8.19
N ALA A 145 -11.15 -9.45 -8.13
CA ALA A 145 -12.36 -9.99 -8.73
C ALA A 145 -13.65 -9.45 -8.09
N ASP A 146 -13.60 -8.97 -6.87
CA ASP A 146 -14.76 -8.44 -6.14
C ASP A 146 -14.95 -6.92 -6.32
N LEU A 147 -14.00 -6.25 -6.96
CA LEU A 147 -14.05 -4.78 -7.11
C LEU A 147 -15.37 -4.29 -7.70
N SER A 148 -15.86 -4.91 -8.80
CA SER A 148 -17.10 -4.51 -9.43
C SER A 148 -18.36 -4.80 -8.62
N THR A 149 -18.26 -5.65 -7.59
CA THR A 149 -19.35 -5.94 -6.64
C THR A 149 -19.54 -4.79 -5.67
N TYR A 150 -18.46 -4.11 -5.31
CA TYR A 150 -18.47 -3.04 -4.32
C TYR A 150 -18.39 -1.64 -4.94
N PHE A 151 -17.59 -1.47 -6.00
CA PHE A 151 -17.26 -0.15 -6.52
C PHE A 151 -17.68 0.02 -7.98
N MET A 152 -18.10 1.23 -8.32
CA MET A 152 -18.29 1.59 -9.72
C MET A 152 -16.94 1.85 -10.40
N SER A 153 -16.83 1.52 -11.69
CA SER A 153 -15.67 1.89 -12.49
C SER A 153 -15.61 3.40 -12.74
N PHE A 154 -14.40 3.97 -12.68
CA PHE A 154 -14.13 5.34 -13.11
C PHE A 154 -13.94 5.46 -14.62
N GLY A 155 -13.71 4.33 -15.32
CA GLY A 155 -13.48 4.25 -16.75
C GLY A 155 -12.43 3.21 -17.13
N ASP A 156 -12.18 3.07 -18.42
CA ASP A 156 -11.12 2.21 -18.93
C ASP A 156 -9.73 2.74 -18.58
N TYR A 157 -8.75 1.83 -18.50
CA TYR A 157 -7.40 2.17 -18.07
C TYR A 157 -6.68 3.14 -19.03
N ASP A 158 -6.87 2.99 -20.34
CA ASP A 158 -6.21 3.85 -21.31
C ASP A 158 -6.65 5.31 -21.12
N THR A 159 -7.94 5.54 -20.89
CA THR A 159 -8.49 6.86 -20.59
C THR A 159 -7.99 7.35 -19.24
N MET A 160 -8.16 6.55 -18.17
CA MET A 160 -7.84 6.98 -16.80
C MET A 160 -6.36 7.22 -16.58
N SER A 161 -5.47 6.41 -17.14
CA SER A 161 -4.01 6.59 -17.02
C SER A 161 -3.50 7.86 -17.72
N SER A 162 -4.25 8.38 -18.70
CA SER A 162 -3.95 9.67 -19.32
C SER A 162 -4.33 10.87 -18.46
N LEU A 163 -5.24 10.69 -17.50
CA LEU A 163 -5.78 11.73 -16.63
C LEU A 163 -5.15 11.70 -15.22
N VAL A 164 -4.89 10.49 -14.71
CA VAL A 164 -4.42 10.29 -13.34
C VAL A 164 -3.27 9.28 -13.32
N ASN A 165 -2.11 9.71 -12.84
CA ASN A 165 -0.97 8.85 -12.61
C ASN A 165 -1.30 7.81 -11.52
N TYR A 166 -0.67 6.65 -11.57
CA TYR A 166 -0.83 5.56 -10.58
C TYR A 166 -2.27 5.01 -10.47
N SER A 167 -3.09 5.17 -11.52
CA SER A 167 -4.47 4.67 -11.56
C SER A 167 -4.58 3.14 -11.73
N ASN A 168 -3.45 2.41 -11.77
CA ASN A 168 -3.39 0.96 -11.96
C ASN A 168 -3.51 0.14 -10.66
N ARG A 169 -3.54 0.76 -9.47
CA ARG A 169 -3.61 0.00 -8.21
C ARG A 169 -4.85 -0.90 -8.11
N TRP A 170 -6.00 -0.37 -8.51
CA TRP A 170 -7.27 -1.10 -8.51
C TRP A 170 -7.78 -1.26 -9.95
N LEU A 171 -6.91 -1.83 -10.79
CA LEU A 171 -7.18 -2.15 -12.19
C LEU A 171 -7.61 -3.61 -12.30
N TYR A 172 -8.83 -3.86 -12.78
CA TYR A 172 -9.33 -5.21 -13.04
C TYR A 172 -10.08 -5.26 -14.35
N GLN A 173 -9.75 -6.24 -15.19
CA GLN A 173 -10.35 -6.44 -16.52
C GLN A 173 -10.40 -5.17 -17.39
N GLY A 174 -9.34 -4.39 -17.36
CA GLY A 174 -9.21 -3.14 -18.12
C GLY A 174 -9.98 -1.94 -17.54
N GLN A 175 -10.68 -2.11 -16.42
CA GLN A 175 -11.44 -1.05 -15.75
C GLN A 175 -10.74 -0.58 -14.47
N VAL A 176 -10.73 0.72 -14.23
CA VAL A 176 -10.16 1.37 -13.04
C VAL A 176 -11.27 1.57 -12.00
N TYR A 177 -11.12 0.96 -10.84
CA TYR A 177 -12.10 1.05 -9.74
C TYR A 177 -11.66 2.00 -8.63
N GLY A 178 -10.43 2.50 -8.66
CA GLY A 178 -9.90 3.40 -7.64
C GLY A 178 -9.09 4.56 -8.22
N VAL A 179 -9.39 5.77 -7.76
CA VAL A 179 -8.60 6.98 -8.06
C VAL A 179 -7.73 7.30 -6.84
N PRO A 180 -6.39 7.45 -6.97
CA PRO A 180 -5.51 7.72 -5.84
C PRO A 180 -5.87 8.99 -5.07
N LEU A 181 -5.86 8.92 -3.73
CA LEU A 181 -5.84 10.10 -2.86
C LEU A 181 -4.46 10.76 -2.93
N THR A 182 -3.45 9.93 -2.74
CA THR A 182 -2.02 10.27 -2.80
C THR A 182 -1.27 9.15 -3.50
N ALA A 183 -0.08 9.46 -3.98
CA ALA A 183 0.89 8.47 -4.43
C ALA A 183 2.21 8.68 -3.68
N THR A 184 2.84 7.58 -3.33
CA THR A 184 4.02 7.53 -2.49
C THR A 184 5.19 6.85 -3.19
N THR A 185 6.37 7.01 -2.63
CA THR A 185 7.56 6.31 -3.09
C THR A 185 8.32 5.74 -1.91
N GLN A 186 9.13 4.73 -2.15
CA GLN A 186 9.95 4.08 -1.15
C GLN A 186 11.32 4.73 -1.04
N GLY A 187 11.77 5.02 0.19
CA GLY A 187 13.04 5.68 0.47
C GLY A 187 13.34 5.74 1.96
N ILE A 188 13.96 6.82 2.39
CA ILE A 188 14.38 7.02 3.79
C ILE A 188 14.01 8.45 4.22
N VAL A 189 13.22 8.57 5.27
CA VAL A 189 13.03 9.85 5.96
C VAL A 189 14.21 10.08 6.89
N TYR A 190 14.80 11.29 6.88
CA TYR A 190 16.01 11.59 7.64
C TYR A 190 16.04 13.02 8.18
N ASN A 191 16.83 13.25 9.21
CA ASN A 191 17.13 14.57 9.68
C ASN A 191 18.39 15.11 8.98
N LYS A 192 18.23 16.11 8.10
CA LYS A 192 19.30 16.74 7.30
C LYS A 192 20.42 17.30 8.16
N LYS A 193 20.04 17.89 9.31
CA LYS A 193 21.02 18.50 10.21
C LYS A 193 21.89 17.44 10.89
N VAL A 194 21.33 16.33 11.34
CA VAL A 194 22.07 15.21 11.93
C VAL A 194 23.10 14.66 10.95
N PHE A 195 22.70 14.42 9.69
CA PHE A 195 23.60 13.96 8.64
C PHE A 195 24.71 14.98 8.35
N ALA A 196 24.36 16.26 8.19
CA ALA A 196 25.33 17.33 7.92
C ALA A 196 26.32 17.50 9.09
N ASP A 197 25.87 17.47 10.34
CA ASP A 197 26.72 17.59 11.54
C ASP A 197 27.70 16.41 11.67
N ALA A 198 27.32 15.22 11.17
CA ALA A 198 28.19 14.05 11.04
C ALA A 198 29.12 14.08 9.84
N GLY A 199 29.04 15.12 9.00
CA GLY A 199 29.87 15.28 7.80
C GLY A 199 29.37 14.48 6.59
N VAL A 200 28.14 13.94 6.64
CA VAL A 200 27.50 13.24 5.52
C VAL A 200 26.81 14.31 4.64
N THR A 201 27.48 14.71 3.58
CA THR A 201 27.03 15.75 2.66
C THR A 201 26.39 15.23 1.38
N ASP A 202 26.77 14.01 1.00
CA ASP A 202 26.23 13.33 -0.18
C ASP A 202 25.23 12.27 0.24
N VAL A 203 24.14 12.12 -0.55
CA VAL A 203 23.14 11.08 -0.35
C VAL A 203 23.78 9.71 -0.61
N PRO A 204 23.74 8.76 0.35
CA PRO A 204 24.26 7.41 0.16
C PRO A 204 23.57 6.69 -1.00
N LYS A 205 24.35 6.01 -1.86
CA LYS A 205 23.86 5.31 -3.06
C LYS A 205 24.05 3.81 -3.00
N THR A 206 24.80 3.34 -1.99
CA THR A 206 25.10 1.91 -1.78
C THR A 206 24.89 1.55 -0.32
N PRO A 207 24.68 0.25 -0.01
CA PRO A 207 24.61 -0.22 1.38
C PRO A 207 25.83 0.16 2.21
N GLU A 208 27.04 0.06 1.62
CA GLU A 208 28.29 0.41 2.29
C GLU A 208 28.33 1.90 2.66
N GLU A 209 27.98 2.80 1.72
CA GLU A 209 27.92 4.24 1.98
C GLU A 209 26.90 4.59 3.07
N PHE A 210 25.75 3.90 3.09
CA PHE A 210 24.73 4.13 4.08
C PHE A 210 25.17 3.68 5.48
N ILE A 211 25.72 2.49 5.62
CA ILE A 211 26.29 2.01 6.91
C ILE A 211 27.44 2.93 7.38
N ALA A 212 28.26 3.44 6.45
CA ALA A 212 29.30 4.41 6.80
C ALA A 212 28.69 5.74 7.31
N ALA A 213 27.60 6.21 6.73
CA ALA A 213 26.88 7.39 7.20
C ALA A 213 26.31 7.19 8.61
N LEU A 214 25.68 6.03 8.89
CA LEU A 214 25.16 5.70 10.22
C LEU A 214 26.27 5.66 11.27
N LYS A 215 27.46 5.10 10.94
CA LYS A 215 28.63 5.11 11.81
C LYS A 215 29.12 6.52 12.11
N ALA A 216 29.20 7.37 11.09
CA ALA A 216 29.61 8.76 11.26
C ALA A 216 28.66 9.53 12.19
N ILE A 217 27.35 9.26 12.11
CA ILE A 217 26.34 9.82 13.04
C ILE A 217 26.62 9.35 14.48
N LYS A 218 26.79 8.03 14.67
CA LYS A 218 27.05 7.45 16.00
C LYS A 218 28.36 7.92 16.62
N GLU A 219 29.40 8.10 15.81
CA GLU A 219 30.70 8.65 16.24
C GLU A 219 30.60 10.14 16.62
N LYS A 220 29.78 10.90 15.88
CA LYS A 220 29.59 12.34 16.09
C LYS A 220 28.77 12.61 17.33
N ASP A 221 27.68 11.87 17.51
CA ASP A 221 26.76 11.98 18.66
C ASP A 221 26.37 10.57 19.12
N PRO A 222 27.02 10.04 20.18
CA PRO A 222 26.71 8.72 20.72
C PRO A 222 25.29 8.58 21.28
N ASP A 223 24.63 9.69 21.63
CA ASP A 223 23.27 9.70 22.18
C ASP A 223 22.21 9.69 21.05
N CYS A 224 22.60 10.08 19.83
CA CYS A 224 21.71 9.99 18.66
C CYS A 224 21.54 8.53 18.22
N ILE A 225 20.33 8.17 17.82
CA ILE A 225 20.00 6.88 17.19
C ILE A 225 20.16 7.04 15.68
N PRO A 226 21.21 6.46 15.04
CA PRO A 226 21.43 6.69 13.62
C PRO A 226 20.30 6.19 12.72
N LEU A 227 19.82 4.95 12.97
CA LEU A 227 18.66 4.34 12.32
C LEU A 227 17.68 3.84 13.37
N TYR A 228 16.46 4.35 13.36
CA TYR A 228 15.39 3.89 14.26
C TYR A 228 14.55 2.83 13.57
N THR A 229 14.43 1.65 14.19
CA THR A 229 13.81 0.49 13.53
C THR A 229 12.28 0.53 13.51
N ASN A 230 11.65 1.17 14.48
CA ASN A 230 10.19 1.10 14.71
C ASN A 230 9.69 -0.33 15.01
N TYR A 231 10.53 -1.21 15.53
CA TYR A 231 10.25 -2.64 15.74
C TYR A 231 8.91 -2.91 16.44
N ALA A 232 8.62 -2.23 17.56
CA ALA A 232 7.41 -2.49 18.35
C ALA A 232 6.10 -2.08 17.64
N ALA A 233 6.18 -1.21 16.65
CA ALA A 233 5.02 -0.85 15.83
C ALA A 233 4.60 -1.98 14.85
N GLY A 234 5.39 -3.04 14.72
CA GLY A 234 5.11 -4.23 13.91
C GLY A 234 4.89 -3.96 12.43
N TRP A 235 3.82 -3.26 12.07
CA TRP A 235 3.44 -2.98 10.69
C TRP A 235 4.54 -2.26 9.87
N THR A 236 5.41 -1.48 10.51
CA THR A 236 6.55 -0.84 9.85
C THR A 236 7.59 -1.84 9.35
N MET A 237 7.63 -3.02 9.95
CA MET A 237 8.57 -4.07 9.56
C MET A 237 8.24 -4.64 8.18
N GLY A 238 6.96 -4.88 7.90
CA GLY A 238 6.52 -5.35 6.58
C GLY A 238 6.86 -4.39 5.44
N ALA A 239 7.04 -3.10 5.74
CA ALA A 239 7.44 -2.09 4.75
C ALA A 239 8.83 -2.37 4.14
N TRP A 240 9.71 -3.12 4.79
CA TRP A 240 10.99 -3.54 4.21
C TRP A 240 10.82 -4.39 2.95
N ASP A 241 9.72 -5.12 2.81
CA ASP A 241 9.42 -5.90 1.62
C ASP A 241 9.10 -5.03 0.39
N ASP A 242 8.75 -3.77 0.57
CA ASP A 242 8.50 -2.87 -0.56
C ASP A 242 9.79 -2.51 -1.31
N TYR A 243 10.94 -2.62 -0.64
CA TYR A 243 12.24 -2.30 -1.24
C TYR A 243 12.83 -3.44 -2.09
N ILE A 244 12.30 -4.69 -1.98
CA ILE A 244 12.77 -5.82 -2.80
C ILE A 244 12.25 -5.81 -4.24
N SER A 245 11.43 -4.84 -4.57
CA SER A 245 10.85 -4.59 -5.90
C SER A 245 11.86 -3.93 -6.86
N ILE A 246 11.39 -3.06 -7.73
CA ILE A 246 12.24 -2.30 -8.66
C ILE A 246 13.36 -1.54 -7.95
N THR A 247 13.15 -1.10 -6.71
CA THR A 247 14.16 -0.38 -5.93
C THR A 247 15.47 -1.18 -5.82
N ALA A 248 15.39 -2.48 -5.58
CA ALA A 248 16.56 -3.33 -5.42
C ALA A 248 16.89 -4.19 -6.66
N THR A 249 16.03 -4.21 -7.68
CA THR A 249 16.22 -5.10 -8.85
C THR A 249 16.36 -4.35 -10.17
N GLY A 250 15.87 -3.10 -10.25
CA GLY A 250 15.77 -2.36 -11.50
C GLY A 250 14.73 -2.92 -12.47
N ASP A 251 13.83 -3.80 -12.00
CA ASP A 251 12.85 -4.53 -12.79
C ASP A 251 11.44 -4.34 -12.22
N ALA A 252 10.59 -3.56 -12.90
CA ALA A 252 9.23 -3.27 -12.48
C ALA A 252 8.31 -4.50 -12.39
N THR A 253 8.66 -5.59 -13.08
CA THR A 253 7.88 -6.84 -13.07
C THR A 253 8.30 -7.80 -11.95
N TYR A 254 9.42 -7.51 -11.24
CA TYR A 254 10.03 -8.49 -10.34
C TYR A 254 9.11 -8.90 -9.20
N LYS A 255 8.58 -7.94 -8.44
CA LYS A 255 7.77 -8.20 -7.25
C LYS A 255 6.52 -9.03 -7.58
N ASN A 256 5.75 -8.59 -8.57
CA ASN A 256 4.40 -9.11 -8.82
C ASN A 256 4.32 -10.21 -9.88
N GLN A 257 5.40 -10.44 -10.67
CA GLN A 257 5.37 -11.41 -11.77
C GLN A 257 6.52 -12.42 -11.76
N LYS A 258 7.61 -12.15 -11.02
CA LYS A 258 8.81 -13.00 -11.07
C LYS A 258 9.23 -13.57 -9.72
N LEU A 259 9.00 -12.85 -8.63
CA LEU A 259 9.46 -13.23 -7.30
C LEU A 259 8.99 -14.64 -6.92
N ALA A 260 7.70 -14.92 -7.10
CA ALA A 260 7.11 -16.20 -6.76
C ALA A 260 7.74 -17.40 -7.50
N HIS A 261 8.24 -17.18 -8.71
CA HIS A 261 8.90 -18.19 -9.55
C HIS A 261 10.43 -18.17 -9.46
N THR A 262 11.00 -17.22 -8.70
CA THR A 262 12.44 -17.12 -8.54
C THR A 262 12.94 -18.19 -7.57
N LYS A 263 13.89 -18.98 -8.02
CA LYS A 263 14.58 -19.93 -7.15
C LYS A 263 15.60 -19.20 -6.27
N ASP A 264 15.60 -19.49 -4.97
CA ASP A 264 16.48 -18.87 -3.99
C ASP A 264 16.46 -17.32 -4.05
N PRO A 265 15.29 -16.65 -3.90
CA PRO A 265 15.18 -15.20 -4.09
C PRO A 265 15.93 -14.37 -3.04
N PHE A 266 16.26 -14.99 -1.90
CA PHE A 266 16.99 -14.37 -0.78
C PHE A 266 18.51 -14.65 -0.82
N LYS A 267 19.04 -15.25 -1.89
CA LYS A 267 20.48 -15.49 -2.01
C LYS A 267 21.26 -14.21 -2.23
N ASN A 268 22.53 -14.23 -1.85
CA ASN A 268 23.47 -13.18 -2.21
C ASN A 268 23.79 -13.23 -3.72
N TYR A 269 23.43 -12.16 -4.44
CA TYR A 269 23.73 -12.01 -5.87
C TYR A 269 25.15 -11.49 -6.11
N GLY A 270 25.82 -10.96 -5.07
CA GLY A 270 27.19 -10.47 -5.13
C GLY A 270 27.37 -9.10 -5.79
N ASP A 271 26.28 -8.36 -5.92
CA ASP A 271 26.24 -7.04 -6.58
C ASP A 271 25.40 -6.00 -5.80
N ASP A 272 25.15 -6.26 -4.51
CA ASP A 272 24.38 -5.41 -3.62
C ASP A 272 22.96 -5.08 -4.13
N THR A 273 22.31 -6.07 -4.76
CA THR A 273 20.94 -5.99 -5.28
C THR A 273 20.02 -7.04 -4.67
N HIS A 274 18.71 -6.97 -4.99
CA HIS A 274 17.67 -7.90 -4.58
C HIS A 274 17.41 -7.92 -3.05
N ALA A 275 16.58 -8.86 -2.59
CA ALA A 275 16.15 -8.99 -1.21
C ALA A 275 17.30 -9.13 -0.21
N TYR A 276 18.36 -9.87 -0.59
CA TYR A 276 19.53 -10.05 0.26
C TYR A 276 20.18 -8.72 0.65
N ALA A 277 20.38 -7.82 -0.31
CA ALA A 277 20.99 -6.51 -0.04
C ALA A 277 20.09 -5.62 0.81
N VAL A 278 18.77 -5.65 0.57
CA VAL A 278 17.80 -4.87 1.35
C VAL A 278 17.83 -5.26 2.83
N TYR A 279 17.65 -6.53 3.12
CA TYR A 279 17.58 -7.01 4.52
C TYR A 279 18.95 -6.98 5.21
N LYS A 280 20.04 -7.07 4.43
CA LYS A 280 21.39 -6.98 4.98
C LYS A 280 21.68 -5.60 5.58
N ILE A 281 21.15 -4.52 5.01
CA ILE A 281 21.25 -3.17 5.58
C ILE A 281 20.70 -3.14 7.02
N LEU A 282 19.52 -3.72 7.23
CA LEU A 282 18.91 -3.79 8.56
C LEU A 282 19.75 -4.63 9.53
N TYR A 283 20.13 -5.85 9.12
CA TYR A 283 20.97 -6.72 9.93
C TYR A 283 22.31 -6.05 10.30
N ASP A 284 22.98 -5.43 9.33
CA ASP A 284 24.26 -4.77 9.55
C ASP A 284 24.14 -3.54 10.46
N ALA A 285 23.07 -2.78 10.35
CA ALA A 285 22.82 -1.64 11.23
C ALA A 285 22.64 -2.09 12.68
N VAL A 286 21.80 -3.10 12.92
CA VAL A 286 21.53 -3.62 14.28
C VAL A 286 22.77 -4.29 14.86
N SER A 287 23.40 -5.20 14.14
CA SER A 287 24.55 -5.97 14.63
C SER A 287 25.78 -5.10 14.93
N GLN A 288 25.85 -3.89 14.34
CA GLN A 288 26.93 -2.94 14.59
C GLN A 288 26.56 -1.85 15.61
N GLY A 289 25.40 -1.95 16.27
CA GLY A 289 24.94 -0.99 17.29
C GLY A 289 24.61 0.41 16.72
N LEU A 290 24.10 0.46 15.50
CA LEU A 290 23.75 1.69 14.78
C LEU A 290 22.25 2.01 14.86
N THR A 291 21.52 1.29 15.70
CA THR A 291 20.10 1.46 15.98
C THR A 291 19.87 1.82 17.46
N GLU A 292 18.63 1.90 17.90
CA GLU A 292 18.28 2.01 19.31
C GLU A 292 18.80 0.81 20.12
N ASP A 293 19.15 1.06 21.39
CA ASP A 293 19.73 0.03 22.29
C ASP A 293 18.71 -1.10 22.62
N ASP A 294 17.44 -0.76 22.71
CA ASP A 294 16.33 -1.69 22.98
C ASP A 294 15.20 -1.50 21.97
N TYR A 295 15.22 -2.32 20.92
CA TYR A 295 14.23 -2.29 19.85
C TYR A 295 12.79 -2.52 20.35
N SER A 296 12.61 -3.25 21.46
CA SER A 296 11.27 -3.54 22.01
C SER A 296 10.57 -2.33 22.60
N THR A 297 11.31 -1.24 22.86
CA THR A 297 10.79 0.00 23.42
C THR A 297 10.49 1.08 22.38
N THR A 298 10.63 0.77 21.09
CA THR A 298 10.31 1.73 20.02
C THR A 298 8.83 2.12 20.05
N ASP A 299 8.55 3.41 19.78
CA ASP A 299 7.20 3.95 19.77
C ASP A 299 6.96 4.84 18.56
N TRP A 300 5.94 4.51 17.77
CA TRP A 300 5.63 5.20 16.52
C TRP A 300 5.25 6.67 16.70
N GLU A 301 4.47 6.99 17.72
CA GLU A 301 4.03 8.37 17.94
C GLU A 301 5.18 9.25 18.43
N SER A 302 5.99 8.74 19.35
CA SER A 302 7.15 9.46 19.89
C SER A 302 8.23 9.70 18.85
N CYS A 303 8.45 8.75 17.91
CA CYS A 303 9.53 8.84 16.93
C CYS A 303 9.42 10.07 16.01
N LYS A 304 8.22 10.58 15.77
CA LYS A 304 7.97 11.78 14.96
C LYS A 304 8.64 13.03 15.59
N GLY A 305 8.47 13.20 16.89
CA GLY A 305 9.14 14.26 17.64
C GLY A 305 10.65 14.03 17.76
N MET A 306 11.07 12.79 17.98
CA MET A 306 12.49 12.44 18.14
C MET A 306 13.30 12.74 16.87
N ILE A 307 12.82 12.34 15.69
CA ILE A 307 13.52 12.66 14.43
C ILE A 307 13.50 14.16 14.15
N ASN A 308 12.39 14.85 14.43
CA ASN A 308 12.28 16.29 14.26
C ASN A 308 13.27 17.05 15.14
N ASN A 309 13.52 16.58 16.37
CA ASN A 309 14.48 17.16 17.32
C ASN A 309 15.94 16.73 17.08
N GLY A 310 16.20 15.77 16.16
CA GLY A 310 17.54 15.27 15.88
C GLY A 310 18.02 14.18 16.83
N GLU A 311 17.15 13.59 17.63
CA GLU A 311 17.43 12.42 18.47
C GLU A 311 17.54 11.13 17.65
N ILE A 312 16.90 11.12 16.44
CA ILE A 312 16.96 10.07 15.45
C ILE A 312 17.56 10.64 14.16
N GLY A 313 18.50 9.90 13.54
CA GLY A 313 19.12 10.25 12.27
C GLY A 313 18.20 9.97 11.09
N CYS A 314 17.68 8.74 11.00
CA CYS A 314 16.78 8.35 9.91
C CYS A 314 15.89 7.15 10.24
N MET A 315 14.90 6.90 9.37
CA MET A 315 14.01 5.73 9.37
C MET A 315 13.75 5.29 7.93
N VAL A 316 13.71 3.98 7.70
CA VAL A 316 13.37 3.37 6.40
C VAL A 316 11.85 3.23 6.32
N LEU A 317 11.21 4.17 5.62
CA LEU A 317 9.75 4.28 5.51
C LEU A 317 9.36 4.88 4.15
N GLY A 318 8.15 4.63 3.71
CA GLY A 318 7.57 5.29 2.54
C GLY A 318 7.43 6.81 2.71
N SER A 319 7.34 7.55 1.61
CA SER A 319 7.29 9.02 1.61
C SER A 319 6.06 9.60 2.32
N TRP A 320 5.02 8.80 2.54
CA TRP A 320 3.86 9.16 3.36
C TRP A 320 4.24 9.55 4.81
N SER A 321 5.39 9.10 5.30
CA SER A 321 5.87 9.43 6.66
C SER A 321 6.49 10.82 6.73
N TYR A 322 6.98 11.37 5.62
CA TYR A 322 7.70 12.63 5.56
C TYR A 322 6.91 13.81 6.16
N PRO A 323 5.65 14.11 5.73
CA PRO A 323 4.87 15.20 6.32
C PRO A 323 4.56 15.01 7.80
N GLN A 324 4.45 13.75 8.28
CA GLN A 324 4.22 13.48 9.69
C GLN A 324 5.45 13.82 10.55
N MET A 325 6.66 13.59 10.01
CA MET A 325 7.91 13.94 10.69
C MET A 325 8.16 15.46 10.66
N GLU A 326 7.78 16.16 9.57
CA GLU A 326 7.80 17.61 9.52
C GLU A 326 6.87 18.21 10.59
N ALA A 327 5.66 17.68 10.71
CA ALA A 327 4.67 18.13 11.70
C ALA A 327 5.00 17.71 13.14
N GLY A 328 5.95 16.78 13.35
CA GLY A 328 6.32 16.24 14.66
C GLY A 328 6.98 17.23 15.63
N GLY A 329 7.35 18.43 15.17
CA GLY A 329 8.02 19.43 16.03
C GLY A 329 8.32 20.74 15.30
N PRO A 330 9.13 21.63 15.95
CA PRO A 330 9.41 22.96 15.42
C PRO A 330 10.46 22.98 14.29
N ASN A 331 11.13 21.86 13.99
CA ASN A 331 12.27 21.81 13.08
C ASN A 331 11.90 21.13 11.74
N ALA A 332 10.74 21.46 11.18
CA ALA A 332 10.26 20.90 9.91
C ALA A 332 11.29 21.03 8.78
N ASP A 333 12.00 22.14 8.72
CA ASP A 333 13.03 22.39 7.69
C ASP A 333 14.23 21.42 7.79
N ASP A 334 14.45 20.77 8.92
CA ASP A 334 15.52 19.79 9.11
C ASP A 334 15.12 18.38 8.60
N ILE A 335 13.84 18.13 8.35
CA ILE A 335 13.38 16.86 7.83
C ILE A 335 13.59 16.82 6.31
N GLY A 336 14.05 15.67 5.81
CA GLY A 336 14.26 15.39 4.42
C GLY A 336 13.86 13.97 4.05
N TYR A 337 13.84 13.70 2.75
CA TYR A 337 13.55 12.38 2.22
C TYR A 337 14.56 12.04 1.11
N ILE A 338 15.16 10.85 1.17
CA ILE A 338 16.21 10.41 0.22
C ILE A 338 15.89 9.02 -0.34
N PRO A 339 16.42 8.67 -1.53
CA PRO A 339 16.24 7.35 -2.10
C PRO A 339 16.90 6.27 -1.24
N PHE A 340 16.39 5.04 -1.34
CA PHE A 340 16.97 3.88 -0.69
C PHE A 340 18.36 3.57 -1.28
N PRO A 341 19.36 3.21 -0.45
CA PRO A 341 20.77 3.16 -0.84
C PRO A 341 21.15 1.87 -1.60
N ILE A 342 20.45 1.61 -2.70
CA ILE A 342 20.79 0.53 -3.65
C ILE A 342 20.88 1.11 -5.05
N SER A 343 21.92 0.72 -5.77
CA SER A 343 22.13 1.08 -7.18
C SER A 343 22.19 -0.17 -8.04
N VAL A 344 21.31 -0.27 -9.03
CA VAL A 344 21.29 -1.35 -10.01
C VAL A 344 21.93 -0.85 -11.30
N ASN A 345 23.05 -1.44 -11.70
CA ASN A 345 23.83 -1.00 -12.87
C ASN A 345 24.19 0.51 -12.84
N GLY A 346 24.50 1.02 -11.64
CA GLY A 346 24.87 2.44 -11.44
C GLY A 346 23.72 3.43 -11.44
N LYS A 347 22.47 2.95 -11.36
CA LYS A 347 21.26 3.76 -11.31
C LYS A 347 20.41 3.40 -10.10
N GLN A 348 19.85 4.40 -9.43
CA GLN A 348 18.89 4.20 -8.36
C GLN A 348 17.47 4.26 -8.93
N TYR A 349 16.61 3.43 -8.38
CA TYR A 349 15.17 3.39 -8.66
C TYR A 349 14.41 3.58 -7.35
N ALA A 350 13.24 4.18 -7.44
CA ALA A 350 12.32 4.28 -6.31
C ALA A 350 10.97 3.69 -6.73
N SER A 351 10.59 2.59 -6.07
CA SER A 351 9.25 2.02 -6.24
C SER A 351 8.23 3.07 -5.83
N SER A 352 7.22 3.25 -6.66
CA SER A 352 6.22 4.30 -6.50
C SER A 352 4.84 3.74 -6.82
N GLY A 353 3.83 4.24 -6.15
CA GLY A 353 2.47 3.76 -6.38
C GLY A 353 1.43 4.59 -5.66
N ALA A 354 0.17 4.32 -5.98
CA ALA A 354 -0.93 4.86 -5.21
C ALA A 354 -0.85 4.36 -3.78
N ASP A 355 -1.12 5.26 -2.83
CA ASP A 355 -1.45 4.90 -1.46
C ASP A 355 -2.94 4.47 -1.41
N TYR A 356 -3.76 5.01 -0.54
CA TYR A 356 -5.19 4.76 -0.61
C TYR A 356 -5.81 5.37 -1.88
N CYS A 357 -6.87 4.71 -2.39
CA CYS A 357 -7.64 5.18 -3.53
C CYS A 357 -9.09 5.39 -3.16
N TYR A 358 -9.71 6.44 -3.69
CA TYR A 358 -11.15 6.63 -3.62
C TYR A 358 -11.87 5.51 -4.38
N GLY A 359 -12.81 4.84 -3.75
CA GLY A 359 -13.79 3.97 -4.38
C GLY A 359 -15.20 4.56 -4.21
N ILE A 360 -16.05 4.44 -5.22
CA ILE A 360 -17.44 4.91 -5.16
C ILE A 360 -18.36 3.71 -5.06
N ASN A 361 -19.26 3.71 -4.08
CA ASN A 361 -20.23 2.64 -3.83
C ASN A 361 -21.10 2.38 -5.05
N VAL A 362 -21.04 1.17 -5.60
CA VAL A 362 -21.82 0.78 -6.77
C VAL A 362 -23.32 0.82 -6.52
N ASN A 363 -23.77 0.71 -5.26
CA ASN A 363 -25.17 0.70 -4.86
C ASN A 363 -25.73 2.08 -4.49
N ALA A 364 -24.91 3.16 -4.52
CA ALA A 364 -25.38 4.52 -4.29
C ALA A 364 -26.35 4.95 -5.40
N SER A 365 -27.21 5.91 -5.12
CA SER A 365 -28.11 6.50 -6.15
C SER A 365 -27.32 7.23 -7.24
N ASP A 366 -27.93 7.46 -8.39
CA ASP A 366 -27.25 8.12 -9.52
C ASP A 366 -26.80 9.54 -9.17
N ASP A 367 -27.61 10.28 -8.41
CA ASP A 367 -27.25 11.62 -7.92
C ASP A 367 -26.06 11.57 -6.95
N GLU A 368 -26.00 10.58 -6.05
CA GLU A 368 -24.88 10.39 -5.13
C GLU A 368 -23.61 9.96 -5.87
N LYS A 369 -23.71 9.04 -6.85
CA LYS A 369 -22.59 8.64 -7.69
C LYS A 369 -22.03 9.81 -8.48
N GLN A 370 -22.92 10.62 -9.07
CA GLN A 370 -22.50 11.80 -9.81
C GLN A 370 -21.81 12.83 -8.91
N ALA A 371 -22.37 13.08 -7.71
CA ALA A 371 -21.77 13.96 -6.72
C ALA A 371 -20.40 13.42 -6.24
N ALA A 372 -20.30 12.11 -6.04
CA ALA A 372 -19.04 11.44 -5.67
C ALA A 372 -17.97 11.58 -6.77
N LEU A 373 -18.34 11.39 -8.04
CA LEU A 373 -17.42 11.61 -9.17
C LEU A 373 -16.91 13.05 -9.23
N VAL A 374 -17.79 14.02 -9.03
CA VAL A 374 -17.41 15.45 -8.96
C VAL A 374 -16.48 15.71 -7.79
N PHE A 375 -16.79 15.18 -6.60
CA PHE A 375 -15.97 15.35 -5.40
C PHE A 375 -14.57 14.72 -5.58
N VAL A 376 -14.51 13.46 -6.02
CA VAL A 376 -13.23 12.77 -6.26
C VAL A 376 -12.39 13.51 -7.30
N LYS A 377 -13.00 13.90 -8.42
CA LYS A 377 -12.28 14.65 -9.48
C LYS A 377 -11.77 16.00 -8.96
N TRP A 378 -12.58 16.72 -8.18
CA TRP A 378 -12.18 17.98 -7.58
C TRP A 378 -11.03 17.79 -6.58
N MET A 379 -11.11 16.76 -5.73
CA MET A 379 -10.05 16.43 -4.79
C MET A 379 -8.74 16.10 -5.50
N THR A 380 -8.79 15.35 -6.60
CA THR A 380 -7.60 14.93 -7.36
C THR A 380 -6.99 16.05 -8.18
N GLU A 381 -7.82 16.85 -8.88
CA GLU A 381 -7.32 17.77 -9.91
C GLU A 381 -7.23 19.23 -9.45
N LYS A 382 -8.00 19.64 -8.42
CA LYS A 382 -8.19 21.07 -8.11
C LYS A 382 -7.93 21.46 -6.66
N SER A 383 -8.11 20.55 -5.71
CA SER A 383 -8.00 20.84 -4.28
C SER A 383 -6.58 21.20 -3.83
N GLY A 384 -5.57 20.71 -4.54
CA GLY A 384 -4.18 20.72 -4.12
C GLY A 384 -3.86 19.70 -3.03
N TYR A 385 -4.80 18.77 -2.73
CA TYR A 385 -4.64 17.77 -1.65
C TYR A 385 -3.34 16.98 -1.80
N ALA A 386 -3.12 16.34 -2.95
CA ALA A 386 -1.92 15.54 -3.17
C ALA A 386 -0.63 16.35 -2.94
N TYR A 387 -0.54 17.57 -3.47
CA TYR A 387 0.62 18.44 -3.27
C TYR A 387 0.83 18.83 -1.80
N ASN A 388 -0.26 19.16 -1.08
CA ASN A 388 -0.19 19.55 0.32
C ASN A 388 0.24 18.39 1.23
N GLU A 389 -0.13 17.17 0.86
CA GLU A 389 0.21 15.94 1.60
C GLU A 389 1.50 15.27 1.07
N ASP A 390 2.37 16.05 0.42
CA ASP A 390 3.68 15.60 -0.08
C ASP A 390 3.65 14.36 -0.97
N SER A 391 2.54 14.21 -1.72
CA SER A 391 2.34 13.14 -2.69
C SER A 391 3.22 13.34 -3.93
N LEU A 392 3.51 12.23 -4.60
CA LEU A 392 3.91 12.29 -6.01
C LEU A 392 2.79 12.89 -6.85
N ALA A 393 3.14 13.48 -8.00
CA ALA A 393 2.19 14.13 -8.89
C ALA A 393 1.11 13.14 -9.37
N LEU A 394 -0.16 13.38 -9.00
CA LEU A 394 -1.29 12.56 -9.46
C LEU A 394 -1.79 12.98 -10.84
N VAL A 395 -1.77 14.26 -11.15
CA VAL A 395 -2.16 14.76 -12.47
C VAL A 395 -0.91 14.88 -13.33
N PRO A 396 -0.90 14.35 -14.57
CA PRO A 396 0.24 14.46 -15.45
C PRO A 396 0.70 15.90 -15.62
N GLY A 397 1.98 16.16 -15.31
CA GLY A 397 2.59 17.49 -15.40
C GLY A 397 2.31 18.44 -14.23
N SER A 398 1.63 17.99 -13.17
CA SER A 398 1.54 18.75 -11.92
C SER A 398 2.81 18.64 -11.09
N ASP A 399 2.98 19.58 -10.15
CA ASP A 399 4.13 19.62 -9.26
C ASP A 399 4.04 18.54 -8.15
N SER A 400 5.21 18.10 -7.68
CA SER A 400 5.38 17.28 -6.46
C SER A 400 6.50 17.89 -5.63
N LYS A 401 6.37 17.84 -4.29
CA LYS A 401 7.44 18.26 -3.38
C LYS A 401 8.56 17.21 -3.29
N ILE A 402 8.25 15.93 -3.54
CA ILE A 402 9.22 14.87 -3.53
C ILE A 402 9.80 14.68 -4.92
N SER A 403 11.11 14.85 -5.01
CA SER A 403 11.89 14.58 -6.22
C SER A 403 13.30 14.15 -5.82
N PHE A 404 13.89 13.22 -6.57
CA PHE A 404 15.25 12.78 -6.37
C PHE A 404 16.04 12.97 -7.65
N ASP A 405 17.15 13.72 -7.58
CA ASP A 405 18.01 13.93 -8.73
C ASP A 405 18.63 12.63 -9.22
N GLY A 406 18.34 12.27 -10.48
CA GLY A 406 18.92 11.08 -11.12
C GLY A 406 18.31 9.74 -10.68
N VAL A 407 17.19 9.74 -9.99
CA VAL A 407 16.42 8.56 -9.59
C VAL A 407 15.14 8.47 -10.42
N ASP A 408 14.85 7.31 -10.95
CA ASP A 408 13.58 7.07 -11.63
C ASP A 408 12.53 6.61 -10.62
N PHE A 409 11.40 7.35 -10.57
CA PHE A 409 10.18 6.89 -9.91
C PHE A 409 9.45 5.95 -10.85
N VAL A 410 9.26 4.70 -10.43
CA VAL A 410 8.65 3.67 -11.27
C VAL A 410 7.62 2.91 -10.47
N ALA A 411 6.42 2.78 -11.04
CA ALA A 411 5.42 1.89 -10.49
C ALA A 411 5.79 0.43 -10.79
N ASP A 412 5.62 -0.45 -9.79
CA ASP A 412 5.67 -1.88 -10.04
C ASP A 412 4.52 -2.27 -10.98
N GLU A 413 4.80 -3.12 -11.95
CA GLU A 413 3.77 -3.63 -12.84
C GLU A 413 2.80 -4.54 -12.07
N SER A 414 1.53 -4.54 -12.48
CA SER A 414 0.50 -5.38 -11.87
C SER A 414 0.82 -6.87 -12.03
N ALA A 415 0.31 -7.67 -11.12
CA ALA A 415 0.36 -9.12 -11.23
C ALA A 415 -0.37 -9.59 -12.51
N LEU A 416 0.14 -10.65 -13.13
CA LEU A 416 -0.58 -11.35 -14.19
C LEU A 416 -1.70 -12.20 -13.56
N GLU A 417 -2.65 -12.63 -14.37
CA GLU A 417 -3.75 -13.49 -13.91
C GLU A 417 -3.23 -14.75 -13.21
N GLY A 418 -3.65 -14.95 -11.97
CA GLY A 418 -3.26 -16.09 -11.11
C GLY A 418 -1.93 -15.92 -10.35
N GLU A 419 -1.12 -14.92 -10.65
CA GLU A 419 0.18 -14.72 -9.96
C GLU A 419 -0.01 -14.30 -8.50
N GLU A 420 -1.00 -13.47 -8.21
CA GLU A 420 -1.31 -13.05 -6.84
C GLU A 420 -1.77 -14.25 -5.98
N ASP A 421 -2.65 -15.09 -6.51
CA ASP A 421 -3.11 -16.31 -5.84
C ASP A 421 -1.95 -17.27 -5.59
N TYR A 422 -1.05 -17.42 -6.57
CA TYR A 422 0.12 -18.28 -6.45
C TYR A 422 1.09 -17.76 -5.38
N LEU A 423 1.37 -16.45 -5.36
CA LEU A 423 2.19 -15.83 -4.32
C LEU A 423 1.56 -15.97 -2.92
N ASN A 424 0.24 -15.82 -2.81
CA ASN A 424 -0.47 -16.01 -1.54
C ASN A 424 -0.37 -17.44 -1.02
N GLN A 425 -0.52 -18.45 -1.91
CA GLN A 425 -0.31 -19.85 -1.54
C GLN A 425 1.14 -20.12 -1.12
N LEU A 426 2.10 -19.60 -1.87
CA LEU A 426 3.52 -19.73 -1.57
C LEU A 426 3.89 -19.09 -0.23
N ASN A 427 3.33 -17.93 0.08
CA ASN A 427 3.49 -17.27 1.37
C ASN A 427 2.92 -18.09 2.52
N SER A 428 1.74 -18.68 2.32
CA SER A 428 1.11 -19.56 3.31
C SER A 428 1.94 -20.81 3.61
N GLU A 429 2.45 -21.47 2.55
CA GLU A 429 3.24 -22.70 2.71
C GLU A 429 4.63 -22.43 3.27
N SER A 430 5.28 -21.33 2.87
CA SER A 430 6.62 -20.95 3.36
C SER A 430 6.60 -20.27 4.73
N GLU A 431 5.47 -19.74 5.18
CA GLU A 431 5.31 -18.91 6.38
C GLU A 431 6.13 -17.61 6.33
N LEU A 432 6.59 -17.18 5.15
CA LEU A 432 7.43 -15.98 5.02
C LEU A 432 6.61 -14.69 4.82
N ASN A 433 5.39 -14.79 4.35
CA ASN A 433 4.48 -13.64 4.13
C ASN A 433 5.16 -12.46 3.40
N VAL A 434 5.97 -12.75 2.38
CA VAL A 434 6.69 -11.73 1.61
C VAL A 434 5.69 -10.83 0.89
N SER A 435 5.82 -9.52 1.08
CA SER A 435 4.90 -8.52 0.55
C SER A 435 3.43 -8.69 0.98
N ASN A 436 3.21 -9.41 2.09
CA ASN A 436 1.88 -9.69 2.64
C ASN A 436 1.88 -9.53 4.17
N GLY A 437 2.37 -8.40 4.67
CA GLY A 437 2.41 -8.09 6.10
C GLY A 437 3.36 -8.98 6.92
N GLY A 438 4.47 -9.43 6.31
CA GLY A 438 5.47 -10.30 6.93
C GLY A 438 6.30 -9.63 8.03
N ASN A 439 5.64 -9.04 9.03
CA ASN A 439 6.28 -8.30 10.11
C ASN A 439 7.23 -9.17 10.92
N ASP A 440 6.80 -10.37 11.31
CA ASP A 440 7.53 -11.28 12.19
C ASP A 440 8.90 -11.71 11.60
N LYS A 441 8.95 -11.94 10.29
CA LYS A 441 10.22 -12.32 9.65
C LYS A 441 11.25 -11.20 9.67
N ILE A 442 10.80 -9.94 9.52
CA ILE A 442 11.71 -8.78 9.60
C ILE A 442 12.11 -8.51 11.05
N GLN A 443 11.18 -8.66 12.00
CA GLN A 443 11.49 -8.60 13.42
C GLN A 443 12.55 -9.64 13.81
N ALA A 444 12.47 -10.87 13.27
CA ALA A 444 13.46 -11.92 13.51
C ALA A 444 14.88 -11.54 13.02
N ILE A 445 15.01 -10.77 11.93
CA ILE A 445 16.32 -10.23 11.51
C ILE A 445 16.93 -9.35 12.60
N ILE A 446 16.12 -8.45 13.16
CA ILE A 446 16.56 -7.54 14.24
C ILE A 446 16.95 -8.34 15.49
N GLU A 447 16.12 -9.30 15.90
CA GLU A 447 16.36 -10.15 17.07
C GLU A 447 17.66 -10.94 16.94
N HIS A 448 17.86 -11.62 15.81
CA HIS A 448 19.08 -12.39 15.55
C HIS A 448 20.32 -11.49 15.45
N ALA A 449 20.20 -10.32 14.83
CA ALA A 449 21.32 -9.38 14.73
C ALA A 449 21.72 -8.81 16.10
N ALA A 450 20.73 -8.47 16.95
CA ALA A 450 20.97 -7.94 18.30
C ALA A 450 21.55 -9.01 19.24
N ASN A 451 21.05 -10.24 19.16
CA ASN A 451 21.51 -11.35 20.00
C ASN A 451 22.82 -11.96 19.51
N GLY A 452 23.16 -11.82 18.23
CA GLY A 452 24.33 -12.43 17.62
C GLY A 452 24.28 -13.96 17.59
N ASP A 453 23.07 -14.55 17.60
CA ASP A 453 22.86 -16.00 17.72
C ASP A 453 22.69 -16.69 16.36
N MET A 454 22.39 -15.95 15.29
CA MET A 454 22.29 -16.45 13.92
C MET A 454 22.91 -15.47 12.93
N SER A 455 23.73 -15.97 12.00
CA SER A 455 24.31 -15.11 10.97
C SER A 455 23.26 -14.71 9.92
N PHE A 456 23.48 -13.57 9.26
CA PHE A 456 22.57 -13.15 8.18
C PHE A 456 22.49 -14.17 7.04
N ASP A 457 23.62 -14.77 6.67
CA ASP A 457 23.68 -15.82 5.63
C ASP A 457 22.85 -17.05 6.02
N ASP A 458 22.87 -17.46 7.30
CA ASP A 458 22.06 -18.58 7.79
C ASP A 458 20.57 -18.25 7.76
N ILE A 459 20.17 -17.03 8.13
CA ILE A 459 18.76 -16.57 8.03
C ILE A 459 18.29 -16.65 6.57
N MET A 460 19.08 -16.11 5.64
CA MET A 460 18.72 -16.12 4.22
C MET A 460 18.72 -17.53 3.63
N ALA A 461 19.61 -18.41 4.09
CA ALA A 461 19.62 -19.82 3.68
C ALA A 461 18.36 -20.56 4.17
N GLU A 462 17.92 -20.30 5.41
CA GLU A 462 16.67 -20.86 5.95
C GLU A 462 15.45 -20.37 5.14
N TRP A 463 15.38 -19.08 4.81
CA TRP A 463 14.28 -18.54 4.01
C TRP A 463 14.25 -19.10 2.59
N ASN A 464 15.42 -19.24 1.95
CA ASN A 464 15.49 -19.90 0.64
C ASN A 464 15.04 -21.37 0.71
N GLN A 465 15.35 -22.09 1.79
CA GLN A 465 14.89 -23.47 1.95
C GLN A 465 13.37 -23.52 2.10
N LYS A 466 12.79 -22.71 3.00
CA LYS A 466 11.33 -22.61 3.18
C LYS A 466 10.60 -22.27 1.86
N TRP A 467 11.16 -21.30 1.11
CA TRP A 467 10.62 -20.90 -0.17
C TRP A 467 10.66 -22.00 -1.22
N SER A 468 11.80 -22.71 -1.32
CA SER A 468 11.96 -23.83 -2.25
C SER A 468 11.04 -25.01 -1.90
N ASP A 469 10.93 -25.35 -0.61
CA ASP A 469 10.04 -26.41 -0.14
C ASP A 469 8.57 -26.07 -0.46
N ALA A 470 8.17 -24.83 -0.29
CA ALA A 470 6.85 -24.35 -0.65
C ALA A 470 6.60 -24.41 -2.17
N GLN A 471 7.58 -23.97 -3.01
CA GLN A 471 7.50 -24.10 -4.48
C GLN A 471 7.38 -25.55 -4.96
N GLU A 472 8.00 -26.50 -4.25
CA GLU A 472 7.92 -27.94 -4.58
C GLU A 472 6.58 -28.57 -4.16
N SER A 473 5.87 -27.97 -3.20
CA SER A 473 4.58 -28.47 -2.70
C SER A 473 3.38 -27.98 -3.51
N LEU A 474 3.50 -26.88 -4.25
CA LEU A 474 2.47 -26.29 -5.11
C LEU A 474 2.58 -26.77 -6.56
#